data_db96fe42424c52ff301bef45daa09505
#
_entry.id   db96fe42424c52ff301bef45daa09505
#
_cell.length_a   1.000
_cell.length_b   1.000
_cell.length_c   1.000
_cell.angle_alpha   90.00
_cell.angle_beta   90.00
_cell.angle_gamma   90.00
#
_symmetry.space_group_name_H-M   'P 1'
#
loop_
_entity.id
_entity.type
_entity.pdbx_description
1 polymer ?
#
loop_
_entity_poly.entity_id
_entity_poly.type
_entity_poly.pdbx_seq_one_letter_code
_entity_poly.pdbx_strand_id
1 'polypeptide(L)'
;MTSKTPTLSLVMIVKDEEHIIRECLETVYKEIDRYDITDTGSSDNTIQIIKEFFDEKGIPGEVYESDWKGFGKSRTESLRNADKGGADYSWVIDADDRLEGTIDWKNNKGLDYDVFALNISRGGLNWWRNQIFKNGIGWEYVGVLHEYANCPSKKTPNGARLNGSYAIDARTMGARTQQFGEDQAAKYRADAETLVDCLTNPENPNYEPDNLRYYFYAAQSYFDAQDWDKAIEWYSKRAELGGWEEEQWFCVFRIGLAKMLGGKSFAEAQDHFLQAYNLRPHRAEPVFHLAKTHRLNGNDNVAYILAKGLVNCHPQNDILFIDQTIYDWGIWDEIGATAFKQGDFEVGFRACEKILSEGKLPQEHVERVTNNFNSYRNALVQQQQMQQEALQKQQQQIQQETAEDKEKRAVLRKAKEEQKKRQKRNLNKRNKAKSRSR
;
A
#
# COMPACT_ATOMS: atom_id res chain seq x y z
N MET A 1 -14.59 29.03 -29.72
CA MET A 1 -15.01 29.58 -28.42
C MET A 1 -13.91 29.26 -27.43
N THR A 2 -13.20 30.25 -26.92
CA THR A 2 -12.20 30.05 -25.86
C THR A 2 -12.98 29.68 -24.61
N SER A 3 -12.93 28.39 -24.17
CA SER A 3 -13.56 27.99 -22.93
C SER A 3 -12.92 28.78 -21.78
N LYS A 4 -13.73 29.53 -21.06
CA LYS A 4 -13.31 30.23 -19.83
C LYS A 4 -12.85 29.19 -18.83
N THR A 5 -11.74 29.42 -18.14
CA THR A 5 -11.36 28.59 -16.97
C THR A 5 -12.44 28.73 -15.93
N PRO A 6 -12.99 27.62 -15.38
CA PRO A 6 -14.01 27.72 -14.35
C PRO A 6 -13.42 28.27 -13.05
N THR A 7 -14.19 29.11 -12.37
CA THR A 7 -13.81 29.74 -11.11
C THR A 7 -13.93 28.73 -9.95
N LEU A 8 -12.99 28.79 -8.99
CA LEU A 8 -12.90 27.90 -7.85
C LEU A 8 -13.01 28.68 -6.53
N SER A 9 -13.95 28.28 -5.67
CA SER A 9 -14.07 28.79 -4.31
C SER A 9 -13.43 27.82 -3.33
N LEU A 10 -12.63 28.32 -2.38
CA LEU A 10 -12.21 27.58 -1.21
C LEU A 10 -13.35 27.49 -0.22
N VAL A 11 -13.71 26.29 0.21
CA VAL A 11 -14.82 26.01 1.13
C VAL A 11 -14.32 25.23 2.32
N MET A 12 -14.60 25.72 3.51
CA MET A 12 -14.24 25.10 4.78
C MET A 12 -15.36 25.23 5.79
N ILE A 13 -15.39 24.32 6.76
CA ILE A 13 -15.99 24.57 8.08
C ILE A 13 -14.84 24.72 9.06
N VAL A 14 -14.87 25.76 9.89
CA VAL A 14 -13.81 26.06 10.85
C VAL A 14 -14.39 26.28 12.26
N LYS A 15 -13.58 25.95 13.28
CA LYS A 15 -13.87 26.26 14.67
C LYS A 15 -12.60 26.20 15.49
N ASP A 16 -12.17 27.35 16.09
CA ASP A 16 -11.00 27.48 16.96
C ASP A 16 -9.70 26.97 16.31
N GLU A 17 -9.41 27.37 15.06
CA GLU A 17 -8.28 26.92 14.24
C GLU A 17 -7.17 28.00 14.10
N GLU A 18 -7.13 29.02 14.99
CA GLU A 18 -6.17 30.14 14.88
C GLU A 18 -4.71 29.69 14.79
N HIS A 19 -4.38 28.55 15.42
CA HIS A 19 -3.04 27.98 15.51
C HIS A 19 -2.54 27.33 14.20
N ILE A 20 -3.43 27.02 13.24
CA ILE A 20 -3.08 26.21 12.05
C ILE A 20 -3.65 26.77 10.73
N ILE A 21 -4.77 27.51 10.77
CA ILE A 21 -5.50 27.90 9.56
C ILE A 21 -4.64 28.66 8.56
N ARG A 22 -3.78 29.59 9.01
CA ARG A 22 -2.91 30.37 8.12
C ARG A 22 -1.97 29.48 7.30
N GLU A 23 -1.44 28.42 7.92
CA GLU A 23 -0.57 27.46 7.22
C GLU A 23 -1.30 26.75 6.06
N CYS A 24 -2.54 26.31 6.27
CA CYS A 24 -3.37 25.75 5.21
C CYS A 24 -3.59 26.76 4.07
N LEU A 25 -4.06 27.98 4.42
CA LEU A 25 -4.37 29.03 3.45
C LEU A 25 -3.18 29.40 2.56
N GLU A 26 -1.95 29.45 3.11
CA GLU A 26 -0.71 29.73 2.35
C GLU A 26 -0.43 28.66 1.28
N THR A 27 -0.91 27.45 1.43
CA THR A 27 -0.70 26.39 0.45
C THR A 27 -1.72 26.41 -0.69
N VAL A 28 -2.94 26.92 -0.46
CA VAL A 28 -4.07 26.78 -1.41
C VAL A 28 -4.46 28.07 -2.13
N TYR A 29 -4.07 29.25 -1.63
CA TYR A 29 -4.59 30.52 -2.12
C TYR A 29 -4.32 30.80 -3.61
N LYS A 30 -3.24 30.25 -4.17
CA LYS A 30 -2.88 30.46 -5.59
C LYS A 30 -3.81 29.73 -6.56
N GLU A 31 -4.47 28.70 -6.08
CA GLU A 31 -5.33 27.84 -6.90
C GLU A 31 -6.78 28.37 -7.01
N ILE A 32 -7.20 29.22 -6.08
CA ILE A 32 -8.59 29.68 -5.95
C ILE A 32 -8.81 31.10 -6.52
N ASP A 33 -10.07 31.41 -6.78
CA ASP A 33 -10.52 32.73 -7.23
C ASP A 33 -11.28 33.49 -6.14
N ARG A 34 -11.83 32.73 -5.14
CA ARG A 34 -12.54 33.27 -4.00
C ARG A 34 -12.53 32.29 -2.83
N TYR A 35 -13.04 32.74 -1.68
CA TYR A 35 -13.29 31.88 -0.52
C TYR A 35 -14.73 32.04 -0.01
N ASP A 36 -15.31 30.94 0.50
CA ASP A 36 -16.62 30.88 1.16
C ASP A 36 -16.47 29.95 2.37
N ILE A 37 -16.06 30.50 3.52
CA ILE A 37 -15.71 29.72 4.71
C ILE A 37 -16.83 29.86 5.75
N THR A 38 -17.25 28.75 6.35
CA THR A 38 -18.30 28.74 7.37
C THR A 38 -17.65 28.52 8.74
N ASP A 39 -17.66 29.55 9.57
CA ASP A 39 -17.30 29.44 10.98
C ASP A 39 -18.45 28.84 11.79
N THR A 40 -18.16 27.84 12.62
CA THR A 40 -19.15 27.11 13.40
C THR A 40 -19.09 27.43 14.89
N GLY A 41 -18.70 28.67 15.21
CA GLY A 41 -18.67 29.23 16.57
C GLY A 41 -17.25 29.24 17.16
N SER A 42 -16.29 29.84 16.44
CA SER A 42 -14.96 30.11 16.98
C SER A 42 -15.00 31.14 18.11
N SER A 43 -14.21 30.89 19.12
CA SER A 43 -14.01 31.80 20.27
C SER A 43 -12.65 32.49 20.26
N ASP A 44 -11.78 32.09 19.32
CA ASP A 44 -10.41 32.56 19.09
C ASP A 44 -10.33 33.54 17.90
N ASN A 45 -9.13 33.82 17.39
CA ASN A 45 -8.89 34.75 16.30
C ASN A 45 -9.08 34.12 14.89
N THR A 46 -9.65 32.93 14.77
CA THR A 46 -9.77 32.18 13.49
C THR A 46 -10.40 33.06 12.38
N ILE A 47 -11.55 33.72 12.66
CA ILE A 47 -12.26 34.57 11.69
C ILE A 47 -11.38 35.75 11.26
N GLN A 48 -10.72 36.40 12.22
CA GLN A 48 -9.86 37.56 11.95
C GLN A 48 -8.68 37.16 11.06
N ILE A 49 -8.00 36.06 11.36
CA ILE A 49 -6.86 35.54 10.58
C ILE A 49 -7.27 35.25 9.13
N ILE A 50 -8.42 34.63 8.91
CA ILE A 50 -8.94 34.33 7.58
C ILE A 50 -9.17 35.61 6.79
N LYS A 51 -9.88 36.61 7.36
CA LYS A 51 -10.18 37.87 6.69
C LYS A 51 -8.91 38.66 6.34
N GLU A 52 -8.01 38.82 7.30
CA GLU A 52 -6.72 39.51 7.11
C GLU A 52 -5.88 38.82 6.03
N PHE A 53 -5.83 37.49 6.02
CA PHE A 53 -5.07 36.73 5.03
C PHE A 53 -5.58 36.99 3.61
N PHE A 54 -6.87 36.87 3.37
CA PHE A 54 -7.41 37.05 2.02
C PHE A 54 -7.42 38.53 1.57
N ASP A 55 -7.55 39.47 2.48
CA ASP A 55 -7.35 40.88 2.20
C ASP A 55 -5.90 41.15 1.74
N GLU A 56 -4.90 40.58 2.44
CA GLU A 56 -3.48 40.69 2.04
C GLU A 56 -3.22 40.11 0.63
N LYS A 57 -3.91 39.01 0.27
CA LYS A 57 -3.75 38.36 -1.06
C LYS A 57 -4.65 38.96 -2.15
N GLY A 58 -5.58 39.85 -1.80
CA GLY A 58 -6.53 40.45 -2.73
C GLY A 58 -7.54 39.43 -3.29
N ILE A 59 -7.89 38.39 -2.55
CA ILE A 59 -8.84 37.37 -2.97
C ILE A 59 -10.21 37.68 -2.34
N PRO A 60 -11.28 37.85 -3.13
CA PRO A 60 -12.61 38.14 -2.62
C PRO A 60 -13.26 36.93 -1.99
N GLY A 61 -14.15 37.14 -1.02
CA GLY A 61 -14.91 36.06 -0.40
C GLY A 61 -15.61 36.49 0.87
N GLU A 62 -16.12 35.53 1.60
CA GLU A 62 -16.87 35.76 2.83
C GLU A 62 -16.65 34.67 3.88
N VAL A 63 -16.69 35.07 5.15
CA VAL A 63 -16.81 34.17 6.29
C VAL A 63 -18.25 34.25 6.80
N TYR A 64 -18.96 33.13 6.70
CA TYR A 64 -20.31 32.97 7.19
C TYR A 64 -20.27 32.38 8.61
N GLU A 65 -21.07 32.90 9.50
CA GLU A 65 -21.20 32.39 10.86
C GLU A 65 -22.45 31.51 10.99
N SER A 66 -22.31 30.33 11.61
CA SER A 66 -23.40 29.37 11.81
C SER A 66 -23.16 28.58 13.09
N ASP A 67 -24.24 28.10 13.71
CA ASP A 67 -24.13 27.16 14.82
C ASP A 67 -23.64 25.81 14.35
N TRP A 68 -22.88 25.09 15.21
CA TRP A 68 -22.48 23.72 14.94
C TRP A 68 -23.67 22.77 14.87
N LYS A 69 -23.84 22.07 13.75
CA LYS A 69 -24.95 21.12 13.46
C LYS A 69 -24.49 19.68 13.25
N GLY A 70 -23.23 19.35 13.58
CA GLY A 70 -22.56 18.12 13.20
C GLY A 70 -21.88 18.25 11.83
N PHE A 71 -20.89 17.38 11.54
CA PHE A 71 -20.04 17.51 10.36
C PHE A 71 -20.83 17.54 9.05
N GLY A 72 -21.70 16.55 8.77
CA GLY A 72 -22.43 16.49 7.51
C GLY A 72 -23.32 17.69 7.28
N LYS A 73 -24.09 18.12 8.28
CA LYS A 73 -24.99 19.27 8.16
C LYS A 73 -24.22 20.59 8.00
N SER A 74 -23.14 20.80 8.78
CA SER A 74 -22.33 22.01 8.68
C SER A 74 -21.57 22.10 7.36
N ARG A 75 -21.01 20.98 6.84
CA ARG A 75 -20.41 20.94 5.49
C ARG A 75 -21.44 21.17 4.38
N THR A 76 -22.65 20.64 4.52
CA THR A 76 -23.73 20.90 3.56
C THR A 76 -24.09 22.40 3.54
N GLU A 77 -24.17 23.03 4.71
CA GLU A 77 -24.41 24.48 4.80
C GLU A 77 -23.28 25.30 4.17
N SER A 78 -22.01 24.89 4.37
CA SER A 78 -20.87 25.56 3.74
C SER A 78 -20.92 25.49 2.22
N LEU A 79 -21.35 24.36 1.64
CA LEU A 79 -21.61 24.25 0.20
C LEU A 79 -22.75 25.18 -0.27
N ARG A 80 -23.84 25.33 0.53
CA ARG A 80 -24.92 26.25 0.21
C ARG A 80 -24.50 27.70 0.28
N ASN A 81 -23.58 28.04 1.17
CA ASN A 81 -22.97 29.37 1.24
C ASN A 81 -22.10 29.64 0.02
N ALA A 82 -21.29 28.67 -0.40
CA ALA A 82 -20.48 28.78 -1.62
C ALA A 82 -21.33 28.86 -2.91
N ASP A 83 -22.49 28.17 -2.98
CA ASP A 83 -23.43 28.33 -4.09
C ASP A 83 -23.88 29.80 -4.25
N LYS A 84 -24.09 30.54 -3.14
CA LYS A 84 -24.45 31.99 -3.15
C LYS A 84 -23.27 32.85 -3.60
N GLY A 85 -22.04 32.41 -3.32
CA GLY A 85 -20.82 33.11 -3.69
C GLY A 85 -20.57 33.21 -5.21
N GLY A 86 -21.17 32.30 -6.00
CA GLY A 86 -21.21 32.38 -7.46
C GLY A 86 -19.96 31.87 -8.19
N ALA A 87 -19.07 31.11 -7.53
CA ALA A 87 -18.02 30.37 -8.24
C ALA A 87 -18.64 29.17 -9.00
N ASP A 88 -17.93 28.68 -10.03
CA ASP A 88 -18.36 27.51 -10.80
C ASP A 88 -18.19 26.20 -9.99
N TYR A 89 -17.15 26.15 -9.12
CA TYR A 89 -16.81 24.99 -8.29
C TYR A 89 -16.45 25.39 -6.86
N SER A 90 -16.68 24.47 -5.94
CA SER A 90 -16.28 24.53 -4.52
C SER A 90 -15.21 23.49 -4.24
N TRP A 91 -14.05 23.91 -3.72
CA TRP A 91 -13.01 23.02 -3.19
C TRP A 91 -13.13 22.93 -1.68
N VAL A 92 -13.56 21.76 -1.19
CA VAL A 92 -13.72 21.49 0.23
C VAL A 92 -12.43 20.89 0.77
N ILE A 93 -11.80 21.56 1.75
CA ILE A 93 -10.57 21.13 2.42
C ILE A 93 -10.68 21.42 3.93
N ASP A 94 -9.99 20.64 4.75
CA ASP A 94 -9.97 20.83 6.20
C ASP A 94 -8.91 21.88 6.60
N ALA A 95 -9.12 22.59 7.70
CA ALA A 95 -8.25 23.70 8.13
C ALA A 95 -6.82 23.26 8.50
N ASP A 96 -6.65 22.00 8.82
CA ASP A 96 -5.35 21.38 9.15
C ASP A 96 -4.70 20.64 7.97
N ASP A 97 -5.36 20.48 6.81
CA ASP A 97 -4.80 19.90 5.60
C ASP A 97 -3.84 20.89 4.88
N ARG A 98 -2.96 20.37 4.04
CA ARG A 98 -2.02 21.15 3.23
C ARG A 98 -2.00 20.66 1.79
N LEU A 99 -1.94 21.58 0.83
CA LEU A 99 -1.60 21.24 -0.55
C LEU A 99 -0.08 21.19 -0.70
N GLU A 100 0.46 20.03 -1.06
CA GLU A 100 1.83 19.84 -1.52
C GLU A 100 1.83 19.86 -3.05
N GLY A 101 2.63 20.74 -3.67
CA GLY A 101 2.64 20.93 -5.12
C GLY A 101 1.54 21.88 -5.61
N THR A 102 0.95 21.60 -6.76
CA THR A 102 -0.11 22.41 -7.39
C THR A 102 -1.14 21.52 -8.09
N ILE A 103 -2.43 21.81 -7.90
CA ILE A 103 -3.51 21.19 -8.67
C ILE A 103 -3.66 21.80 -10.06
N ASP A 104 -2.96 22.91 -10.31
CA ASP A 104 -2.92 23.63 -11.58
C ASP A 104 -4.33 23.96 -12.14
N TRP A 105 -5.26 24.32 -11.22
CA TRP A 105 -6.66 24.54 -11.56
C TRP A 105 -6.84 25.60 -12.63
N LYS A 106 -6.09 26.71 -12.55
CA LYS A 106 -6.21 27.87 -13.45
C LYS A 106 -5.80 27.56 -14.90
N ASN A 107 -5.05 26.49 -15.14
CA ASN A 107 -4.67 26.02 -16.47
C ASN A 107 -5.58 24.91 -17.01
N ASN A 108 -6.44 24.32 -16.17
CA ASN A 108 -7.39 23.30 -16.55
C ASN A 108 -8.61 23.91 -17.25
N LYS A 109 -8.55 24.01 -18.58
CA LYS A 109 -9.64 24.56 -19.40
C LYS A 109 -10.58 23.47 -19.90
N GLY A 110 -11.87 23.77 -19.93
CA GLY A 110 -12.88 22.88 -20.51
C GLY A 110 -13.27 21.68 -19.65
N LEU A 111 -12.97 21.72 -18.35
CA LEU A 111 -13.44 20.73 -17.40
C LEU A 111 -14.94 20.92 -17.14
N ASP A 112 -15.74 19.92 -17.48
CA ASP A 112 -17.19 19.90 -17.23
C ASP A 112 -17.56 18.58 -16.55
N TYR A 113 -17.05 18.39 -15.34
CA TYR A 113 -17.40 17.28 -14.46
C TYR A 113 -18.21 17.80 -13.27
N ASP A 114 -19.02 16.93 -12.71
CA ASP A 114 -19.81 17.28 -11.51
C ASP A 114 -18.93 17.26 -10.25
N VAL A 115 -17.86 16.44 -10.25
CA VAL A 115 -16.96 16.28 -9.12
C VAL A 115 -15.56 15.87 -9.56
N PHE A 116 -14.55 16.35 -8.83
CA PHE A 116 -13.17 15.88 -8.98
C PHE A 116 -12.67 15.26 -7.68
N ALA A 117 -12.08 14.07 -7.83
CA ALA A 117 -11.33 13.45 -6.76
C ALA A 117 -9.88 13.92 -6.79
N LEU A 118 -9.37 14.30 -5.61
CA LEU A 118 -7.97 14.68 -5.40
C LEU A 118 -7.20 13.55 -4.71
N ASN A 119 -5.88 13.52 -4.95
CA ASN A 119 -4.98 12.59 -4.29
C ASN A 119 -4.70 13.06 -2.87
N ILE A 120 -5.03 12.23 -1.90
CA ILE A 120 -4.80 12.46 -0.48
C ILE A 120 -3.64 11.59 -0.02
N SER A 121 -2.75 12.14 0.80
CA SER A 121 -1.61 11.43 1.39
C SER A 121 -1.63 11.56 2.91
N ARG A 122 -1.33 10.47 3.62
CA ARG A 122 -1.16 10.47 5.07
C ARG A 122 -0.32 9.28 5.52
N GLY A 123 0.82 9.54 6.11
CA GLY A 123 1.64 8.49 6.73
C GLY A 123 2.03 7.35 5.80
N GLY A 124 2.29 7.64 4.51
CA GLY A 124 2.62 6.64 3.48
C GLY A 124 1.41 6.00 2.80
N LEU A 125 0.19 6.26 3.27
CA LEU A 125 -1.05 5.84 2.61
C LEU A 125 -1.50 6.90 1.61
N ASN A 126 -1.98 6.46 0.45
CA ASN A 126 -2.55 7.32 -0.58
C ASN A 126 -3.94 6.81 -0.97
N TRP A 127 -4.86 7.77 -1.17
CA TRP A 127 -6.21 7.45 -1.67
C TRP A 127 -6.80 8.64 -2.42
N TRP A 128 -7.91 8.41 -3.12
CA TRP A 128 -8.63 9.45 -3.84
C TRP A 128 -9.89 9.82 -3.08
N ARG A 129 -10.11 11.13 -2.85
CA ARG A 129 -11.29 11.67 -2.16
C ARG A 129 -11.91 12.77 -3.02
N ASN A 130 -13.24 12.71 -3.21
CA ASN A 130 -13.98 13.79 -3.84
C ASN A 130 -13.85 15.06 -3.00
N GLN A 131 -13.32 16.13 -3.57
CA GLN A 131 -13.07 17.38 -2.86
C GLN A 131 -13.49 18.62 -3.66
N ILE A 132 -13.52 18.57 -5.01
CA ILE A 132 -13.98 19.72 -5.81
C ILE A 132 -15.33 19.37 -6.42
N PHE A 133 -16.31 20.21 -6.14
CA PHE A 133 -17.73 19.98 -6.46
C PHE A 133 -18.28 21.09 -7.34
N LYS A 134 -19.00 20.75 -8.41
CA LYS A 134 -19.71 21.72 -9.25
C LYS A 134 -20.83 22.37 -8.46
N ASN A 135 -20.86 23.71 -8.42
CA ASN A 135 -21.85 24.46 -7.68
C ASN A 135 -23.24 24.42 -8.35
N GLY A 136 -24.28 24.66 -7.56
CA GLY A 136 -25.65 24.80 -8.05
C GLY A 136 -26.37 23.50 -8.42
N ILE A 137 -25.76 22.33 -8.24
CA ILE A 137 -26.38 21.04 -8.55
C ILE A 137 -26.86 20.26 -7.31
N GLY A 138 -26.71 20.85 -6.13
CA GLY A 138 -27.35 20.34 -4.91
C GLY A 138 -26.51 19.32 -4.15
N TRP A 139 -25.20 19.40 -4.15
CA TRP A 139 -24.34 18.56 -3.31
C TRP A 139 -24.66 18.73 -1.82
N GLU A 140 -24.62 17.63 -1.09
CA GLU A 140 -24.79 17.59 0.36
C GLU A 140 -23.81 16.57 0.98
N TYR A 141 -23.49 16.74 2.25
CA TYR A 141 -22.74 15.75 3.02
C TYR A 141 -23.68 14.93 3.90
N VAL A 142 -23.52 13.62 3.82
CA VAL A 142 -24.34 12.64 4.57
C VAL A 142 -23.43 11.94 5.59
N GLY A 143 -23.93 11.80 6.82
CA GLY A 143 -23.28 11.13 7.93
C GLY A 143 -22.91 12.08 9.07
N VAL A 144 -22.87 11.53 10.30
CA VAL A 144 -22.51 12.29 11.52
C VAL A 144 -21.01 12.41 11.69
N LEU A 145 -20.27 11.35 11.29
CA LEU A 145 -18.81 11.25 11.24
C LEU A 145 -18.44 10.50 9.96
N HIS A 146 -17.23 10.76 9.45
CA HIS A 146 -16.76 10.17 8.19
C HIS A 146 -17.77 10.38 7.06
N GLU A 147 -18.34 11.57 7.02
CA GLU A 147 -19.35 11.98 6.06
C GLU A 147 -18.83 11.89 4.63
N TYR A 148 -19.72 11.66 3.70
CA TYR A 148 -19.42 11.63 2.28
C TYR A 148 -20.32 12.56 1.50
N ALA A 149 -19.82 13.09 0.40
CA ALA A 149 -20.59 13.94 -0.48
C ALA A 149 -21.56 13.11 -1.32
N ASN A 150 -22.82 13.50 -1.34
CA ASN A 150 -23.93 12.95 -2.12
C ASN A 150 -24.53 14.04 -3.00
N CYS A 151 -25.06 13.68 -4.15
CA CYS A 151 -25.74 14.59 -5.04
C CYS A 151 -27.16 14.05 -5.35
N PRO A 152 -28.19 14.39 -4.55
CA PRO A 152 -29.53 13.84 -4.74
C PRO A 152 -30.16 14.16 -6.11
N SER A 153 -29.74 15.26 -6.75
CA SER A 153 -30.23 15.64 -8.08
C SER A 153 -29.70 14.72 -9.19
N LYS A 154 -28.65 13.95 -8.95
CA LYS A 154 -28.00 13.08 -9.94
C LYS A 154 -27.70 11.70 -9.36
N LYS A 155 -28.37 10.66 -9.90
CA LYS A 155 -28.14 9.27 -9.47
C LYS A 155 -26.66 8.84 -9.63
N THR A 156 -25.99 9.32 -10.67
CA THR A 156 -24.57 9.04 -10.95
C THR A 156 -23.91 10.34 -11.42
N PRO A 157 -23.32 11.12 -10.50
CA PRO A 157 -22.57 12.29 -10.88
C PRO A 157 -21.36 11.92 -11.78
N ASN A 158 -21.10 12.74 -12.80
CA ASN A 158 -19.96 12.57 -13.67
C ASN A 158 -18.70 13.04 -12.94
N GLY A 159 -17.80 12.13 -12.61
CA GLY A 159 -16.59 12.41 -11.83
C GLY A 159 -15.30 12.11 -12.56
N ALA A 160 -14.23 12.84 -12.22
CA ALA A 160 -12.87 12.60 -12.70
C ALA A 160 -11.86 12.67 -11.57
N ARG A 161 -10.72 12.02 -11.74
CA ARG A 161 -9.52 12.25 -10.93
C ARG A 161 -8.78 13.44 -11.48
N LEU A 162 -8.44 14.40 -10.64
CA LEU A 162 -7.58 15.51 -11.03
C LEU A 162 -6.12 15.03 -10.92
N ASN A 163 -5.54 14.65 -12.05
CA ASN A 163 -4.17 14.18 -12.10
C ASN A 163 -3.18 15.34 -12.05
N GLY A 164 -2.03 15.17 -11.40
CA GLY A 164 -0.99 16.19 -11.28
C GLY A 164 0.13 15.77 -10.34
N SER A 165 1.13 16.62 -10.22
CA SER A 165 2.24 16.44 -9.27
C SER A 165 1.92 17.13 -7.95
N TYR A 166 0.94 16.63 -7.25
CA TYR A 166 0.48 17.16 -5.97
C TYR A 166 -0.05 16.05 -5.05
N ALA A 167 -0.15 16.37 -3.77
CA ALA A 167 -0.93 15.62 -2.79
C ALA A 167 -1.59 16.59 -1.80
N ILE A 168 -2.73 16.20 -1.26
CA ILE A 168 -3.28 16.81 -0.04
C ILE A 168 -2.73 16.04 1.15
N ASP A 169 -1.83 16.65 1.90
CA ASP A 169 -1.31 16.10 3.16
C ASP A 169 -2.41 16.24 4.23
N ALA A 170 -3.10 15.11 4.48
CA ALA A 170 -4.19 15.05 5.45
C ALA A 170 -3.63 14.87 6.87
N ARG A 171 -3.62 15.96 7.63
CA ARG A 171 -3.07 15.99 8.99
C ARG A 171 -4.18 15.77 10.03
N THR A 172 -3.81 15.65 11.30
CA THR A 172 -4.72 15.52 12.44
C THR A 172 -4.31 16.51 13.54
N MET A 173 -4.26 17.79 13.16
CA MET A 173 -3.77 18.88 14.03
C MET A 173 -4.86 19.90 14.39
N GLY A 174 -6.06 19.73 13.87
CA GLY A 174 -7.19 20.65 14.10
C GLY A 174 -7.66 20.65 15.57
N ALA A 175 -8.44 21.67 15.91
CA ALA A 175 -8.91 21.95 17.30
C ALA A 175 -9.61 20.74 17.95
N ARG A 176 -10.39 19.97 17.19
CA ARG A 176 -11.02 18.74 17.70
C ARG A 176 -10.01 17.73 18.22
N THR A 177 -8.88 17.57 17.52
CA THR A 177 -7.80 16.67 17.96
C THR A 177 -7.14 17.21 19.22
N GLN A 178 -6.93 18.52 19.31
CA GLN A 178 -6.34 19.16 20.48
C GLN A 178 -7.18 19.05 21.75
N GLN A 179 -8.52 18.96 21.66
CA GLN A 179 -9.40 18.73 22.81
C GLN A 179 -9.05 17.47 23.62
N PHE A 180 -8.48 16.45 22.93
CA PHE A 180 -8.07 15.20 23.57
C PHE A 180 -6.58 15.20 23.96
N GLY A 181 -5.82 16.25 23.63
CA GLY A 181 -4.40 16.36 23.93
C GLY A 181 -3.59 15.20 23.38
N GLU A 182 -2.81 14.54 24.22
CA GLU A 182 -1.99 13.37 23.86
C GLU A 182 -2.82 12.07 23.80
N ASP A 183 -4.06 12.06 24.35
CA ASP A 183 -4.90 10.85 24.37
C ASP A 183 -5.71 10.71 23.07
N GLN A 184 -5.00 10.38 22.00
CA GLN A 184 -5.63 10.09 20.69
C GLN A 184 -6.59 8.88 20.76
N ALA A 185 -6.34 7.93 21.65
CA ALA A 185 -7.21 6.76 21.83
C ALA A 185 -8.58 7.18 22.38
N ALA A 186 -8.64 8.15 23.31
CA ALA A 186 -9.91 8.69 23.82
C ALA A 186 -10.72 9.35 22.71
N LYS A 187 -10.08 10.10 21.80
CA LYS A 187 -10.76 10.70 20.63
C LYS A 187 -11.41 9.63 19.75
N TYR A 188 -10.64 8.62 19.36
CA TYR A 188 -11.18 7.55 18.49
C TYR A 188 -12.25 6.72 19.20
N ARG A 189 -12.15 6.52 20.51
CA ARG A 189 -13.21 5.86 21.29
C ARG A 189 -14.50 6.66 21.29
N ALA A 190 -14.43 7.99 21.47
CA ALA A 190 -15.60 8.87 21.40
C ALA A 190 -16.23 8.89 19.99
N ASP A 191 -15.41 8.85 18.94
CA ASP A 191 -15.89 8.72 17.56
C ASP A 191 -16.65 7.40 17.35
N ALA A 192 -16.11 6.29 17.84
CA ALA A 192 -16.77 4.99 17.76
C ALA A 192 -18.09 4.97 18.53
N GLU A 193 -18.12 5.49 19.75
CA GLU A 193 -19.31 5.54 20.60
C GLU A 193 -20.40 6.40 19.96
N THR A 194 -20.06 7.51 19.32
CA THR A 194 -21.00 8.35 18.56
C THR A 194 -21.66 7.55 17.45
N LEU A 195 -20.89 6.78 16.65
CA LEU A 195 -21.41 5.97 15.56
C LEU A 195 -22.26 4.80 16.08
N VAL A 196 -21.82 4.16 17.16
CA VAL A 196 -22.58 3.09 17.82
C VAL A 196 -23.91 3.59 18.34
N ASP A 197 -23.96 4.77 18.94
CA ASP A 197 -25.20 5.38 19.41
C ASP A 197 -26.18 5.64 18.24
N CYS A 198 -25.68 6.11 17.09
CA CYS A 198 -26.47 6.23 15.87
C CYS A 198 -27.02 4.89 15.34
N LEU A 199 -26.33 3.79 15.58
CA LEU A 199 -26.75 2.44 15.14
C LEU A 199 -27.73 1.76 16.11
N THR A 200 -27.63 2.07 17.40
CA THR A 200 -28.27 1.25 18.45
C THR A 200 -29.32 1.99 19.31
N ASN A 201 -29.31 3.33 19.33
CA ASN A 201 -30.18 4.15 20.15
C ASN A 201 -31.32 4.77 19.33
N PRO A 202 -32.56 4.26 19.39
CA PRO A 202 -33.69 4.81 18.65
C PRO A 202 -34.06 6.26 19.03
N GLU A 203 -33.63 6.75 20.19
CA GLU A 203 -33.87 8.12 20.61
C GLU A 203 -32.85 9.11 20.02
N ASN A 204 -31.76 8.62 19.40
CA ASN A 204 -30.81 9.48 18.74
C ASN A 204 -31.42 10.11 17.48
N PRO A 205 -31.41 11.45 17.30
CA PRO A 205 -31.93 12.12 16.12
C PRO A 205 -31.29 11.72 14.79
N ASN A 206 -30.16 11.01 14.86
CA ASN A 206 -29.43 10.46 13.71
C ASN A 206 -29.41 8.92 13.72
N TYR A 207 -30.45 8.29 14.30
CA TYR A 207 -30.61 6.83 14.36
C TYR A 207 -30.74 6.24 12.96
N GLU A 208 -29.78 5.40 12.59
CA GLU A 208 -29.70 4.73 11.28
C GLU A 208 -29.14 3.29 11.47
N PRO A 209 -29.99 2.35 11.95
CA PRO A 209 -29.53 1.00 12.33
C PRO A 209 -29.00 0.17 11.17
N ASP A 210 -29.36 0.51 9.93
CA ASP A 210 -28.93 -0.21 8.72
C ASP A 210 -27.78 0.49 7.98
N ASN A 211 -27.17 1.53 8.56
CA ASN A 211 -26.09 2.27 7.91
C ASN A 211 -24.76 1.51 7.96
N LEU A 212 -24.45 0.77 6.89
CA LEU A 212 -23.23 -0.06 6.77
C LEU A 212 -21.94 0.74 7.01
N ARG A 213 -21.93 2.01 6.62
CA ARG A 213 -20.78 2.90 6.80
C ARG A 213 -20.50 3.17 8.28
N TYR A 214 -21.55 3.33 9.11
CA TYR A 214 -21.36 3.51 10.54
C TYR A 214 -20.80 2.27 11.22
N TYR A 215 -21.22 1.06 10.83
CA TYR A 215 -20.59 -0.19 11.30
C TYR A 215 -19.09 -0.23 10.98
N PHE A 216 -18.73 0.12 9.73
CA PHE A 216 -17.35 0.11 9.30
C PHE A 216 -16.49 1.10 10.09
N TYR A 217 -16.91 2.35 10.20
CA TYR A 217 -16.14 3.37 10.87
C TYR A 217 -16.17 3.28 12.40
N ALA A 218 -17.21 2.71 13.01
CA ALA A 218 -17.20 2.36 14.42
C ALA A 218 -16.10 1.31 14.72
N ALA A 219 -16.02 0.25 13.90
CA ALA A 219 -14.97 -0.76 14.00
C ALA A 219 -13.58 -0.15 13.80
N GLN A 220 -13.42 0.70 12.77
CA GLN A 220 -12.14 1.38 12.47
C GLN A 220 -11.72 2.29 13.64
N SER A 221 -12.65 3.06 14.20
CA SER A 221 -12.36 3.95 15.31
C SER A 221 -12.00 3.17 16.59
N TYR A 222 -12.66 2.06 16.90
CA TYR A 222 -12.20 1.19 17.99
C TYR A 222 -10.83 0.59 17.74
N PHE A 223 -10.52 0.23 16.48
CA PHE A 223 -9.19 -0.26 16.14
C PHE A 223 -8.12 0.83 16.38
N ASP A 224 -8.38 2.06 15.94
CA ASP A 224 -7.46 3.20 16.12
C ASP A 224 -7.35 3.62 17.59
N ALA A 225 -8.40 3.37 18.38
CA ALA A 225 -8.39 3.50 19.86
C ALA A 225 -7.68 2.33 20.57
N GLN A 226 -7.18 1.33 19.81
CA GLN A 226 -6.61 0.09 20.34
C GLN A 226 -7.56 -0.72 21.25
N ASP A 227 -8.87 -0.52 21.11
CA ASP A 227 -9.89 -1.34 21.76
C ASP A 227 -10.17 -2.56 20.88
N TRP A 228 -9.25 -3.53 20.97
CA TRP A 228 -9.19 -4.66 20.04
C TRP A 228 -10.44 -5.54 20.07
N ASP A 229 -10.98 -5.78 21.25
CA ASP A 229 -12.16 -6.65 21.38
C ASP A 229 -13.40 -6.01 20.75
N LYS A 230 -13.63 -4.70 20.95
CA LYS A 230 -14.71 -3.97 20.29
C LYS A 230 -14.47 -3.83 18.79
N ALA A 231 -13.21 -3.59 18.36
CA ALA A 231 -12.88 -3.57 16.94
C ALA A 231 -13.24 -4.90 16.26
N ILE A 232 -12.88 -6.04 16.86
CA ILE A 232 -13.24 -7.37 16.35
C ILE A 232 -14.76 -7.54 16.28
N GLU A 233 -15.47 -7.15 17.33
CA GLU A 233 -16.95 -7.23 17.37
C GLU A 233 -17.57 -6.47 16.21
N TRP A 234 -17.23 -5.19 16.04
CA TRP A 234 -17.87 -4.33 15.05
C TRP A 234 -17.42 -4.63 13.62
N TYR A 235 -16.16 -5.02 13.39
CA TYR A 235 -15.75 -5.55 12.08
C TYR A 235 -16.46 -6.85 11.72
N SER A 236 -16.71 -7.74 12.69
CA SER A 236 -17.46 -8.98 12.44
C SER A 236 -18.89 -8.68 12.01
N LYS A 237 -19.59 -7.81 12.75
CA LYS A 237 -20.94 -7.34 12.37
C LYS A 237 -20.93 -6.75 10.95
N ARG A 238 -19.96 -5.87 10.64
CA ARG A 238 -19.88 -5.25 9.31
C ARG A 238 -19.65 -6.27 8.20
N ALA A 239 -18.76 -7.25 8.40
CA ALA A 239 -18.45 -8.28 7.41
C ALA A 239 -19.65 -9.14 7.02
N GLU A 240 -20.58 -9.39 7.96
CA GLU A 240 -21.79 -10.20 7.75
C GLU A 240 -22.90 -9.47 6.98
N LEU A 241 -22.91 -8.12 7.00
CA LEU A 241 -24.01 -7.32 6.44
C LEU A 241 -23.99 -7.18 4.91
N GLY A 242 -22.98 -7.68 4.22
CA GLY A 242 -22.87 -7.56 2.75
C GLY A 242 -22.52 -6.14 2.28
N GLY A 243 -22.91 -5.80 1.06
CA GLY A 243 -22.65 -4.49 0.46
C GLY A 243 -21.33 -4.40 -0.30
N TRP A 244 -20.53 -3.39 -0.03
CA TRP A 244 -19.27 -3.18 -0.77
C TRP A 244 -18.21 -4.23 -0.41
N GLU A 245 -17.82 -5.05 -1.38
CA GLU A 245 -16.91 -6.19 -1.19
C GLU A 245 -15.52 -5.80 -0.65
N GLU A 246 -15.00 -4.62 -1.01
CA GLU A 246 -13.73 -4.16 -0.46
C GLU A 246 -13.81 -3.87 1.05
N GLU A 247 -14.93 -3.29 1.52
CA GLU A 247 -15.12 -3.09 2.96
C GLU A 247 -15.30 -4.42 3.71
N GLN A 248 -16.04 -5.38 3.13
CA GLN A 248 -16.18 -6.72 3.74
C GLN A 248 -14.81 -7.40 3.86
N TRP A 249 -14.04 -7.41 2.80
CA TRP A 249 -12.70 -7.94 2.79
C TRP A 249 -11.80 -7.25 3.82
N PHE A 250 -11.83 -5.92 3.84
CA PHE A 250 -11.02 -5.13 4.77
C PHE A 250 -11.37 -5.44 6.23
N CYS A 251 -12.66 -5.63 6.55
CA CYS A 251 -13.09 -6.04 7.88
C CYS A 251 -12.49 -7.38 8.29
N VAL A 252 -12.57 -8.40 7.43
CA VAL A 252 -11.98 -9.72 7.71
C VAL A 252 -10.47 -9.62 7.94
N PHE A 253 -9.77 -8.86 7.10
CA PHE A 253 -8.34 -8.60 7.25
C PHE A 253 -8.03 -7.90 8.58
N ARG A 254 -8.78 -6.86 8.94
CA ARG A 254 -8.60 -6.07 10.18
C ARG A 254 -8.91 -6.87 11.44
N ILE A 255 -9.85 -7.81 11.40
CA ILE A 255 -10.05 -8.76 12.50
C ILE A 255 -8.78 -9.58 12.77
N GLY A 256 -8.11 -10.07 11.73
CA GLY A 256 -6.82 -10.76 11.85
C GLY A 256 -5.76 -9.86 12.51
N LEU A 257 -5.64 -8.61 12.08
CA LEU A 257 -4.72 -7.64 12.68
C LEU A 257 -5.08 -7.31 14.13
N ALA A 258 -6.37 -7.06 14.43
CA ALA A 258 -6.83 -6.75 15.79
C ALA A 258 -6.54 -7.92 16.76
N LYS A 259 -6.75 -9.17 16.33
CA LYS A 259 -6.39 -10.36 17.12
C LYS A 259 -4.89 -10.43 17.39
N MET A 260 -4.07 -10.18 16.37
CA MET A 260 -2.62 -10.22 16.49
C MET A 260 -2.10 -9.12 17.43
N LEU A 261 -2.57 -7.87 17.27
CA LEU A 261 -2.16 -6.72 18.07
C LEU A 261 -2.72 -6.77 19.50
N GLY A 262 -3.92 -7.33 19.67
CA GLY A 262 -4.59 -7.53 20.96
C GLY A 262 -4.07 -8.73 21.76
N GLY A 263 -2.98 -9.36 21.33
CA GLY A 263 -2.33 -10.46 22.06
C GLY A 263 -3.07 -11.79 22.03
N LYS A 264 -4.02 -11.99 21.11
CA LYS A 264 -4.60 -13.32 20.84
C LYS A 264 -3.55 -14.21 20.18
N SER A 265 -3.77 -15.52 20.17
CA SER A 265 -2.83 -16.45 19.54
C SER A 265 -2.68 -16.19 18.04
N PHE A 266 -1.48 -16.44 17.51
CA PHE A 266 -1.25 -16.33 16.07
C PHE A 266 -2.17 -17.23 15.24
N ALA A 267 -2.54 -18.39 15.76
CA ALA A 267 -3.48 -19.31 15.10
C ALA A 267 -4.87 -18.67 14.89
N GLU A 268 -5.36 -17.88 15.87
CA GLU A 268 -6.64 -17.18 15.74
C GLU A 268 -6.59 -16.03 14.73
N ALA A 269 -5.43 -15.35 14.60
CA ALA A 269 -5.22 -14.29 13.61
C ALA A 269 -5.05 -14.87 12.20
N GLN A 270 -4.29 -15.97 12.06
CA GLN A 270 -3.97 -16.62 10.80
C GLN A 270 -5.21 -17.03 10.01
N ASP A 271 -6.23 -17.55 10.67
CA ASP A 271 -7.47 -17.98 10.02
C ASP A 271 -8.13 -16.81 9.26
N HIS A 272 -8.20 -15.63 9.88
CA HIS A 272 -8.76 -14.44 9.25
C HIS A 272 -7.90 -13.91 8.09
N PHE A 273 -6.57 -13.99 8.19
CA PHE A 273 -5.71 -13.63 7.07
C PHE A 273 -5.91 -14.57 5.87
N LEU A 274 -6.07 -15.87 6.10
CA LEU A 274 -6.36 -16.82 5.03
C LEU A 274 -7.76 -16.61 4.43
N GLN A 275 -8.76 -16.31 5.25
CA GLN A 275 -10.10 -15.96 4.77
C GLN A 275 -10.06 -14.68 3.92
N ALA A 276 -9.37 -13.63 4.38
CA ALA A 276 -9.21 -12.39 3.61
C ALA A 276 -8.51 -12.65 2.28
N TYR A 277 -7.44 -13.45 2.26
CA TYR A 277 -6.77 -13.81 1.01
C TYR A 277 -7.68 -14.58 0.04
N ASN A 278 -8.49 -15.51 0.55
CA ASN A 278 -9.45 -16.23 -0.30
C ASN A 278 -10.52 -15.31 -0.91
N LEU A 279 -10.94 -14.27 -0.18
CA LEU A 279 -11.91 -13.29 -0.69
C LEU A 279 -11.31 -12.41 -1.80
N ARG A 280 -10.04 -11.99 -1.68
CA ARG A 280 -9.36 -11.10 -2.65
C ARG A 280 -7.89 -11.50 -2.83
N PRO A 281 -7.60 -12.54 -3.63
CA PRO A 281 -6.24 -13.11 -3.72
C PRO A 281 -5.23 -12.19 -4.44
N HIS A 282 -5.68 -11.10 -5.06
CA HIS A 282 -4.82 -10.07 -5.63
C HIS A 282 -4.35 -9.03 -4.59
N ARG A 283 -4.91 -9.04 -3.37
CA ARG A 283 -4.47 -8.21 -2.23
C ARG A 283 -3.42 -8.98 -1.42
N ALA A 284 -2.21 -8.44 -1.38
CA ALA A 284 -1.06 -9.08 -0.75
C ALA A 284 -1.05 -8.96 0.78
N GLU A 285 -1.72 -7.94 1.33
CA GLU A 285 -1.61 -7.55 2.74
C GLU A 285 -1.83 -8.71 3.72
N PRO A 286 -2.87 -9.56 3.60
CA PRO A 286 -3.09 -10.65 4.55
C PRO A 286 -1.94 -11.66 4.57
N VAL A 287 -1.48 -12.09 3.39
CA VAL A 287 -0.41 -13.09 3.28
C VAL A 287 0.96 -12.49 3.61
N PHE A 288 1.17 -11.20 3.36
CA PHE A 288 2.35 -10.48 3.81
C PHE A 288 2.48 -10.51 5.35
N HIS A 289 1.39 -10.23 6.08
CA HIS A 289 1.39 -10.32 7.54
C HIS A 289 1.63 -11.74 8.05
N LEU A 290 1.11 -12.76 7.35
CA LEU A 290 1.43 -14.16 7.65
C LEU A 290 2.92 -14.44 7.46
N ALA A 291 3.51 -14.07 6.31
CA ALA A 291 4.91 -14.27 6.02
C ALA A 291 5.82 -13.61 7.08
N LYS A 292 5.56 -12.34 7.36
CA LYS A 292 6.29 -11.56 8.36
C LYS A 292 6.20 -12.20 9.75
N THR A 293 5.01 -12.64 10.18
CA THR A 293 4.83 -13.26 11.49
C THR A 293 5.52 -14.62 11.57
N HIS A 294 5.46 -15.44 10.52
CA HIS A 294 6.21 -16.69 10.47
C HIS A 294 7.72 -16.46 10.56
N ARG A 295 8.27 -15.47 9.85
CA ARG A 295 9.70 -15.12 9.97
C ARG A 295 10.06 -14.68 11.38
N LEU A 296 9.27 -13.81 12.01
CA LEU A 296 9.52 -13.37 13.39
C LEU A 296 9.47 -14.52 14.41
N ASN A 297 8.71 -15.55 14.12
CA ASN A 297 8.63 -16.80 14.92
C ASN A 297 9.69 -17.84 14.52
N GLY A 298 10.66 -17.50 13.65
CA GLY A 298 11.73 -18.41 13.21
C GLY A 298 11.32 -19.45 12.16
N ASN A 299 10.12 -19.39 11.63
CA ASN A 299 9.60 -20.29 10.59
C ASN A 299 9.94 -19.78 9.18
N ASP A 300 11.25 -19.57 8.91
CA ASP A 300 11.73 -18.92 7.69
C ASP A 300 11.31 -19.66 6.39
N ASN A 301 11.18 -20.99 6.44
CA ASN A 301 10.74 -21.77 5.27
C ASN A 301 9.32 -21.42 4.85
N VAL A 302 8.41 -21.31 5.81
CA VAL A 302 7.02 -20.91 5.55
C VAL A 302 6.95 -19.46 5.10
N ALA A 303 7.66 -18.57 5.80
CA ALA A 303 7.74 -17.15 5.46
C ALA A 303 8.21 -16.94 4.02
N TYR A 304 9.26 -17.65 3.61
CA TYR A 304 9.80 -17.57 2.25
C TYR A 304 8.78 -17.98 1.17
N ILE A 305 8.12 -19.13 1.36
CA ILE A 305 7.12 -19.63 0.40
C ILE A 305 5.97 -18.64 0.27
N LEU A 306 5.47 -18.12 1.38
CA LEU A 306 4.39 -17.13 1.40
C LEU A 306 4.80 -15.83 0.69
N ALA A 307 5.95 -15.26 1.07
CA ALA A 307 6.43 -14.01 0.47
C ALA A 307 6.71 -14.16 -1.04
N LYS A 308 7.33 -15.28 -1.46
CA LYS A 308 7.60 -15.56 -2.87
C LYS A 308 6.32 -15.68 -3.69
N GLY A 309 5.23 -16.18 -3.11
CA GLY A 309 3.92 -16.25 -3.74
C GLY A 309 3.29 -14.90 -4.05
N LEU A 310 3.75 -13.82 -3.39
CA LEU A 310 3.17 -12.48 -3.53
C LEU A 310 3.82 -11.59 -4.61
N VAL A 311 4.91 -12.04 -5.24
CA VAL A 311 5.73 -11.22 -6.18
C VAL A 311 4.91 -10.60 -7.31
N ASN A 312 3.84 -11.25 -7.73
CA ASN A 312 2.95 -10.78 -8.81
C ASN A 312 1.59 -10.26 -8.30
N CYS A 313 1.42 -10.10 -6.98
CA CYS A 313 0.21 -9.51 -6.44
C CYS A 313 0.21 -8.00 -6.65
N HIS A 314 -0.91 -7.48 -7.15
CA HIS A 314 -1.15 -6.05 -7.33
C HIS A 314 -2.60 -5.75 -6.95
N PRO A 315 -2.88 -4.61 -6.31
CA PRO A 315 -4.24 -4.27 -5.83
C PRO A 315 -5.25 -4.03 -6.96
N GLN A 316 -4.84 -4.13 -8.23
CA GLN A 316 -5.70 -3.96 -9.41
C GLN A 316 -6.48 -2.63 -9.39
N ASN A 317 -7.83 -2.72 -9.36
CA ASN A 317 -8.74 -1.58 -9.33
C ASN A 317 -9.25 -1.25 -7.92
N ASP A 318 -8.75 -1.91 -6.91
CA ASP A 318 -9.12 -1.65 -5.52
C ASP A 318 -8.72 -0.22 -5.12
N ILE A 319 -9.53 0.39 -4.27
CA ILE A 319 -9.34 1.78 -3.84
C ILE A 319 -9.33 1.94 -2.32
N LEU A 320 -9.78 0.92 -1.56
CA LEU A 320 -9.90 1.01 -0.12
C LEU A 320 -8.58 0.64 0.58
N PHE A 321 -7.97 1.62 1.23
CA PHE A 321 -6.83 1.50 2.17
C PHE A 321 -5.73 0.52 1.72
N ILE A 322 -5.11 0.80 0.59
CA ILE A 322 -3.99 0.00 0.07
C ILE A 322 -2.72 0.41 0.81
N ASP A 323 -2.08 -0.55 1.49
CA ASP A 323 -0.73 -0.34 2.05
C ASP A 323 0.32 -0.47 0.94
N GLN A 324 0.62 0.67 0.31
CA GLN A 324 1.56 0.71 -0.81
C GLN A 324 2.97 0.24 -0.41
N THR A 325 3.36 0.35 0.87
CA THR A 325 4.69 -0.05 1.34
C THR A 325 4.93 -1.55 1.20
N ILE A 326 3.87 -2.36 1.33
CA ILE A 326 3.93 -3.81 1.15
C ILE A 326 4.33 -4.15 -0.30
N TYR A 327 3.74 -3.44 -1.28
CA TYR A 327 3.99 -3.67 -2.71
C TYR A 327 5.31 -3.04 -3.18
N ASP A 328 5.66 -1.88 -2.65
CA ASP A 328 6.85 -1.16 -3.04
C ASP A 328 8.14 -1.87 -2.58
N TRP A 329 8.18 -2.34 -1.34
CA TRP A 329 9.39 -2.96 -0.80
C TRP A 329 9.14 -4.13 0.17
N GLY A 330 8.01 -4.16 0.89
CA GLY A 330 7.76 -5.11 1.98
C GLY A 330 7.87 -6.57 1.56
N ILE A 331 7.24 -6.97 0.45
CA ILE A 331 7.29 -8.34 -0.10
C ILE A 331 8.74 -8.74 -0.42
N TRP A 332 9.47 -7.86 -1.07
CA TRP A 332 10.86 -8.11 -1.47
C TRP A 332 11.80 -8.17 -0.26
N ASP A 333 11.52 -7.39 0.78
CA ASP A 333 12.27 -7.44 2.03
C ASP A 333 12.08 -8.77 2.76
N GLU A 334 10.84 -9.29 2.84
CA GLU A 334 10.58 -10.61 3.40
C GLU A 334 11.30 -11.74 2.63
N ILE A 335 11.34 -11.65 1.28
CA ILE A 335 12.11 -12.57 0.44
C ILE A 335 13.62 -12.45 0.74
N GLY A 336 14.14 -11.21 0.74
CA GLY A 336 15.55 -10.93 1.03
C GLY A 336 16.00 -11.34 2.43
N ALA A 337 15.09 -11.39 3.40
CA ALA A 337 15.37 -11.83 4.75
C ALA A 337 15.35 -13.37 4.91
N THR A 338 14.63 -14.10 4.06
CA THR A 338 14.34 -15.53 4.26
C THR A 338 14.98 -16.48 3.23
N ALA A 339 15.27 -16.02 2.02
CA ALA A 339 15.80 -16.86 0.93
C ALA A 339 17.17 -17.49 1.25
N PHE A 340 17.99 -16.86 2.12
CA PHE A 340 19.33 -17.37 2.42
C PHE A 340 19.30 -18.77 3.04
N LYS A 341 18.39 -19.02 3.98
CA LYS A 341 18.24 -20.32 4.64
C LYS A 341 17.70 -21.40 3.70
N GLN A 342 17.12 -21.01 2.57
CA GLN A 342 16.65 -21.93 1.53
C GLN A 342 17.74 -22.30 0.52
N GLY A 343 18.90 -21.63 0.57
CA GLY A 343 19.92 -21.74 -0.48
C GLY A 343 19.54 -21.06 -1.80
N ASP A 344 18.43 -20.29 -1.83
CA ASP A 344 17.97 -19.59 -3.03
C ASP A 344 18.64 -18.20 -3.11
N PHE A 345 19.98 -18.25 -3.25
CA PHE A 345 20.83 -17.05 -3.16
C PHE A 345 20.56 -16.06 -4.27
N GLU A 346 20.24 -16.53 -5.48
CA GLU A 346 19.93 -15.66 -6.63
C GLU A 346 18.66 -14.84 -6.40
N VAL A 347 17.60 -15.47 -5.89
CA VAL A 347 16.32 -14.79 -5.59
C VAL A 347 16.51 -13.78 -4.47
N GLY A 348 17.21 -14.14 -3.39
CA GLY A 348 17.49 -13.22 -2.30
C GLY A 348 18.36 -12.03 -2.73
N PHE A 349 19.38 -12.27 -3.58
CA PHE A 349 20.22 -11.21 -4.15
C PHE A 349 19.36 -10.21 -4.94
N ARG A 350 18.54 -10.69 -5.89
CA ARG A 350 17.68 -9.84 -6.72
C ARG A 350 16.64 -9.07 -5.91
N ALA A 351 16.10 -9.68 -4.86
CA ALA A 351 15.14 -9.03 -3.97
C ALA A 351 15.80 -7.83 -3.26
N CYS A 352 16.99 -8.01 -2.68
CA CYS A 352 17.72 -6.93 -2.02
C CYS A 352 18.17 -5.86 -3.03
N GLU A 353 18.68 -6.24 -4.22
CA GLU A 353 19.07 -5.33 -5.29
C GLU A 353 17.91 -4.42 -5.71
N LYS A 354 16.73 -5.00 -5.94
CA LYS A 354 15.52 -4.28 -6.34
C LYS A 354 15.17 -3.18 -5.34
N ILE A 355 15.01 -3.52 -4.07
CA ILE A 355 14.57 -2.54 -3.06
C ILE A 355 15.63 -1.46 -2.75
N LEU A 356 16.93 -1.79 -2.87
CA LEU A 356 18.00 -0.80 -2.73
C LEU A 356 18.08 0.16 -3.93
N SER A 357 17.77 -0.31 -5.14
CA SER A 357 17.84 0.51 -6.35
C SER A 357 16.62 1.41 -6.57
N GLU A 358 15.44 1.05 -6.05
CA GLU A 358 14.20 1.81 -6.26
C GLU A 358 14.06 3.04 -5.34
N GLY A 359 14.89 3.16 -4.30
CA GLY A 359 14.91 4.34 -3.42
C GLY A 359 13.67 4.52 -2.54
N LYS A 360 12.83 3.50 -2.43
CA LYS A 360 11.58 3.54 -1.63
C LYS A 360 11.74 2.92 -0.23
N LEU A 361 12.87 2.28 0.02
CA LEU A 361 13.16 1.65 1.31
C LEU A 361 13.42 2.72 2.38
N PRO A 362 12.76 2.67 3.55
CA PRO A 362 13.05 3.56 4.66
C PRO A 362 14.51 3.49 5.09
N GLN A 363 15.10 4.64 5.42
CA GLN A 363 16.53 4.78 5.74
C GLN A 363 16.98 3.83 6.87
N GLU A 364 16.11 3.58 7.85
CA GLU A 364 16.36 2.66 8.97
C GLU A 364 16.58 1.20 8.57
N HIS A 365 16.10 0.80 7.38
CA HIS A 365 16.24 -0.57 6.87
C HIS A 365 17.41 -0.73 5.88
N VAL A 366 17.97 0.36 5.36
CA VAL A 366 19.00 0.33 4.30
C VAL A 366 20.23 -0.46 4.71
N GLU A 367 20.75 -0.25 5.92
CA GLU A 367 21.94 -0.96 6.40
C GLU A 367 21.71 -2.48 6.46
N ARG A 368 20.60 -2.90 7.06
CA ARG A 368 20.25 -4.32 7.18
C ARG A 368 20.11 -5.00 5.81
N VAL A 369 19.41 -4.34 4.88
CA VAL A 369 19.20 -4.88 3.52
C VAL A 369 20.51 -4.92 2.74
N THR A 370 21.39 -3.92 2.92
CA THR A 370 22.73 -3.92 2.32
C THR A 370 23.59 -5.07 2.84
N ASN A 371 23.50 -5.38 4.12
CA ASN A 371 24.20 -6.53 4.71
C ASN A 371 23.68 -7.86 4.15
N ASN A 372 22.37 -8.01 3.98
CA ASN A 372 21.76 -9.16 3.32
C ASN A 372 22.25 -9.28 1.86
N PHE A 373 22.22 -8.19 1.10
CA PHE A 373 22.70 -8.14 -0.29
C PHE A 373 24.16 -8.61 -0.41
N ASN A 374 25.05 -8.11 0.45
CA ASN A 374 26.45 -8.52 0.46
C ASN A 374 26.63 -10.00 0.81
N SER A 375 25.82 -10.53 1.74
CA SER A 375 25.82 -11.95 2.11
C SER A 375 25.43 -12.83 0.94
N TYR A 376 24.40 -12.47 0.18
CA TYR A 376 23.99 -13.17 -1.04
C TYR A 376 25.06 -13.12 -2.12
N ARG A 377 25.66 -11.94 -2.35
CA ARG A 377 26.74 -11.78 -3.32
C ARG A 377 27.92 -12.73 -3.01
N ASN A 378 28.33 -12.79 -1.75
CA ASN A 378 29.42 -13.67 -1.33
C ASN A 378 29.05 -15.15 -1.50
N ALA A 379 27.84 -15.55 -1.16
CA ALA A 379 27.36 -16.93 -1.33
C ALA A 379 27.34 -17.35 -2.81
N LEU A 380 26.89 -16.48 -3.71
CA LEU A 380 26.90 -16.72 -5.16
C LEU A 380 28.31 -16.88 -5.72
N VAL A 381 29.26 -16.05 -5.29
CA VAL A 381 30.67 -16.19 -5.69
C VAL A 381 31.25 -17.53 -5.22
N GLN A 382 30.99 -17.93 -3.98
CA GLN A 382 31.43 -19.23 -3.46
C GLN A 382 30.80 -20.40 -4.24
N GLN A 383 29.52 -20.31 -4.55
CA GLN A 383 28.83 -21.33 -5.34
C GLN A 383 29.43 -21.49 -6.72
N GLN A 384 29.76 -20.38 -7.41
CA GLN A 384 30.41 -20.40 -8.70
C GLN A 384 31.82 -21.02 -8.63
N GLN A 385 32.61 -20.69 -7.60
CA GLN A 385 33.93 -21.29 -7.41
C GLN A 385 33.86 -22.81 -7.21
N MET A 386 32.93 -23.27 -6.35
CA MET A 386 32.73 -24.71 -6.12
C MET A 386 32.29 -25.44 -7.40
N GLN A 387 31.43 -24.83 -8.22
CA GLN A 387 31.03 -25.41 -9.51
C GLN A 387 32.19 -25.51 -10.49
N GLN A 388 33.04 -24.48 -10.57
CA GLN A 388 34.24 -24.49 -11.41
C GLN A 388 35.25 -25.58 -10.98
N GLU A 389 35.49 -25.71 -9.68
CA GLU A 389 36.36 -26.78 -9.14
C GLU A 389 35.80 -28.16 -9.42
N ALA A 390 34.52 -28.37 -9.25
CA ALA A 390 33.87 -29.64 -9.56
C ALA A 390 33.99 -30.00 -11.06
N LEU A 391 33.80 -29.02 -11.92
CA LEU A 391 33.93 -29.19 -13.38
C LEU A 391 35.38 -29.54 -13.76
N GLN A 392 36.38 -28.86 -13.16
CA GLN A 392 37.78 -29.15 -13.38
C GLN A 392 38.19 -30.57 -12.93
N LYS A 393 37.68 -31.00 -11.74
CA LYS A 393 37.90 -32.37 -11.26
C LYS A 393 37.29 -33.41 -12.19
N GLN A 394 36.09 -33.16 -12.67
CA GLN A 394 35.42 -34.06 -13.63
C GLN A 394 36.21 -34.16 -14.96
N GLN A 395 36.70 -33.03 -15.48
CA GLN A 395 37.54 -33.03 -16.68
C GLN A 395 38.87 -33.80 -16.50
N GLN A 396 39.52 -33.65 -15.32
CA GLN A 396 40.71 -34.40 -15.00
C GLN A 396 40.46 -35.91 -14.93
N GLN A 397 39.36 -36.36 -14.32
CA GLN A 397 38.98 -37.75 -14.29
C GLN A 397 38.76 -38.34 -15.68
N ILE A 398 38.02 -37.64 -16.55
CA ILE A 398 37.80 -38.05 -17.94
C ILE A 398 39.11 -38.18 -18.70
N GLN A 399 40.05 -37.25 -18.48
CA GLN A 399 41.38 -37.31 -19.12
C GLN A 399 42.21 -38.52 -18.64
N GLN A 400 42.16 -38.83 -17.33
CA GLN A 400 42.85 -40.01 -16.76
C GLN A 400 42.28 -41.32 -17.29
N GLU A 401 40.96 -41.49 -17.28
CA GLU A 401 40.30 -42.69 -17.85
C GLU A 401 40.62 -42.88 -19.33
N THR A 402 40.63 -41.79 -20.10
CA THR A 402 40.99 -41.84 -21.53
C THR A 402 42.43 -42.22 -21.73
N ALA A 403 43.36 -41.79 -20.88
CA ALA A 403 44.76 -42.15 -20.95
C ALA A 403 44.99 -43.64 -20.62
N GLU A 404 44.37 -44.14 -19.55
CA GLU A 404 44.38 -45.58 -19.17
C GLU A 404 43.81 -46.49 -20.28
N ASP A 405 42.72 -46.11 -20.91
CA ASP A 405 42.13 -46.85 -22.02
C ASP A 405 43.05 -46.88 -23.27
N LYS A 406 43.74 -45.78 -23.55
CA LYS A 406 44.75 -45.75 -24.63
C LYS A 406 45.91 -46.67 -24.31
N GLU A 407 46.40 -46.71 -23.08
CA GLU A 407 47.45 -47.56 -22.63
C GLU A 407 47.08 -49.06 -22.71
N LYS A 408 45.88 -49.42 -22.21
CA LYS A 408 45.34 -50.78 -22.32
C LYS A 408 45.25 -51.24 -23.77
N ARG A 409 44.76 -50.40 -24.68
CA ARG A 409 44.68 -50.66 -26.11
C ARG A 409 46.10 -50.83 -26.75
N ALA A 410 47.06 -50.06 -26.35
CA ALA A 410 48.44 -50.17 -26.83
C ALA A 410 49.09 -51.48 -26.36
N VAL A 411 48.92 -51.90 -25.12
CA VAL A 411 49.37 -53.19 -24.59
C VAL A 411 48.75 -54.36 -25.33
N LEU A 412 47.45 -54.30 -25.57
CA LEU A 412 46.71 -55.34 -26.32
C LEU A 412 47.19 -55.48 -27.76
N ARG A 413 47.55 -54.37 -28.38
CA ARG A 413 48.08 -54.30 -29.76
C ARG A 413 49.47 -54.98 -29.84
N LYS A 414 50.37 -54.64 -28.91
CA LYS A 414 51.73 -55.30 -28.78
C LYS A 414 51.58 -56.80 -28.58
N ALA A 415 50.72 -57.28 -27.69
CA ALA A 415 50.49 -58.68 -27.45
C ALA A 415 50.00 -59.43 -28.70
N LYS A 416 49.06 -58.84 -29.45
CA LYS A 416 48.60 -59.45 -30.73
C LYS A 416 49.68 -59.49 -31.79
N GLU A 417 50.58 -58.50 -31.87
CA GLU A 417 51.71 -58.52 -32.81
C GLU A 417 52.77 -59.58 -32.45
N GLU A 418 53.08 -59.76 -31.15
CA GLU A 418 53.96 -60.82 -30.69
C GLU A 418 53.35 -62.22 -30.95
N GLN A 419 52.08 -62.37 -30.75
CA GLN A 419 51.40 -63.61 -31.07
C GLN A 419 51.46 -63.98 -32.54
N LYS A 420 51.26 -62.99 -33.43
CA LYS A 420 51.46 -63.14 -34.88
C LYS A 420 52.88 -63.51 -35.26
N LYS A 421 53.90 -62.87 -34.64
CA LYS A 421 55.31 -63.19 -34.85
C LYS A 421 55.66 -64.63 -34.41
N ARG A 422 55.11 -65.08 -33.27
CA ARG A 422 55.26 -66.47 -32.77
C ARG A 422 54.61 -67.46 -33.74
N GLN A 423 53.42 -67.20 -34.20
CA GLN A 423 52.75 -68.07 -35.18
C GLN A 423 53.53 -68.17 -36.52
N LYS A 424 54.07 -67.06 -36.99
CA LYS A 424 54.90 -67.01 -38.22
C LYS A 424 56.22 -67.79 -38.07
N ARG A 425 56.87 -67.70 -36.88
CA ARG A 425 58.07 -68.46 -36.55
C ARG A 425 57.75 -69.99 -36.47
N ASN A 426 56.62 -70.36 -35.91
CA ASN A 426 56.20 -71.74 -35.82
C ASN A 426 55.84 -72.33 -37.20
N LEU A 427 55.20 -71.55 -38.05
CA LEU A 427 54.89 -71.95 -39.42
C LEU A 427 56.19 -72.15 -40.26
N ASN A 428 57.15 -71.27 -40.14
CA ASN A 428 58.44 -71.37 -40.82
C ASN A 428 59.29 -72.58 -40.31
N LYS A 429 59.22 -72.91 -38.99
CA LYS A 429 59.83 -74.13 -38.48
C LYS A 429 59.17 -75.39 -39.00
N ARG A 430 57.83 -75.43 -39.13
CA ARG A 430 57.11 -76.53 -39.74
C ARG A 430 57.43 -76.72 -41.20
N ASN A 431 57.54 -75.65 -41.97
CA ASN A 431 57.90 -75.72 -43.39
C ASN A 431 59.34 -76.19 -43.61
N LYS A 432 60.30 -75.78 -42.74
CA LYS A 432 61.67 -76.26 -42.76
C LYS A 432 61.87 -77.76 -42.37
N ALA A 433 60.97 -78.23 -41.48
CA ALA A 433 60.92 -79.66 -41.11
C ALA A 433 60.34 -80.52 -42.26
N LYS A 434 59.37 -80.03 -42.99
CA LYS A 434 58.81 -80.74 -44.17
C LYS A 434 59.76 -80.75 -45.40
N SER A 435 60.66 -79.78 -45.51
CA SER A 435 61.70 -79.76 -46.59
C SER A 435 62.92 -80.62 -46.31
N ARG A 436 63.13 -81.16 -45.12
CA ARG A 436 64.18 -82.10 -44.70
C ARG A 436 63.76 -83.54 -44.73
N SER A 437 62.51 -83.83 -44.95
CA SER A 437 61.89 -85.20 -45.04
C SER A 437 61.48 -85.57 -46.48
N ARG A 438 61.99 -84.84 -47.46
CA ARG A 438 61.96 -85.20 -48.90
C ARG A 438 63.40 -85.40 -49.38
#